data_35963ca2d7573303d4204b77d56f2eed
#
_entry.id   35963ca2d7573303d4204b77d56f2eed
#
_cell.length_a   1.000
_cell.length_b   1.000
_cell.length_c   1.000
_cell.angle_alpha   90.00
_cell.angle_beta   90.00
_cell.angle_gamma   90.00
#
_symmetry.space_group_name_H-M   'P 1'
#
loop_
_entity.id
_entity.type
_entity.pdbx_description
1 polymer ?
#
loop_
_entity_poly.entity_id
_entity_poly.type
_entity_poly.pdbx_seq_one_letter_code
_entity_poly.pdbx_strand_id
1 'polypeptide(L)'
;PIPSEYVMGPGDNIIVQLYGKENESHALTINREGEIQFPHLGPLVVAGLSFTDVKALINTTVGEQMIGVKASVTMGALRSIRIFILGEAKLPGSYTVNSLSTMTNALFASGGISKMGSLRNIQLKRGGQLVTHLDLYDLLLSGDTSNDARLLPGDVIFVPSIGKTVGVSGEVRRPAIYELKDEKTTQQAVALAGGFLPTAYPQVS
;
A
#
# COMPACT_ATOMS: atom_id res chain seq x y z
N PRO A 1 -1.15 0.75 12.78
CA PRO A 1 -1.59 -0.56 13.26
C PRO A 1 -1.63 -1.54 12.09
N ILE A 2 -1.17 -2.76 12.32
CA ILE A 2 -1.25 -3.82 11.32
C ILE A 2 -2.70 -4.31 11.28
N PRO A 3 -3.30 -4.50 10.08
CA PRO A 3 -4.63 -5.05 9.97
C PRO A 3 -4.72 -6.44 10.62
N SER A 4 -5.83 -6.72 11.30
CA SER A 4 -6.10 -8.02 11.92
C SER A 4 -6.03 -9.17 10.92
N GLU A 5 -6.48 -8.90 9.69
CA GLU A 5 -6.53 -9.83 8.55
C GLU A 5 -5.19 -9.98 7.80
N TYR A 6 -4.10 -9.36 8.30
CA TYR A 6 -2.80 -9.49 7.65
C TYR A 6 -2.36 -10.95 7.64
N VAL A 7 -2.17 -11.50 6.44
CA VAL A 7 -1.73 -12.88 6.25
C VAL A 7 -0.22 -12.98 6.40
N MET A 8 0.22 -13.76 7.39
CA MET A 8 1.62 -13.98 7.72
C MET A 8 2.32 -14.81 6.65
N GLY A 9 3.60 -14.52 6.43
CA GLY A 9 4.40 -15.25 5.46
C GLY A 9 5.90 -15.23 5.78
N PRO A 10 6.70 -16.04 5.06
CA PRO A 10 8.15 -16.11 5.24
C PRO A 10 8.81 -14.73 5.19
N GLY A 11 9.67 -14.44 6.17
CA GLY A 11 10.35 -13.16 6.33
C GLY A 11 9.65 -12.17 7.26
N ASP A 12 8.37 -12.38 7.60
CA ASP A 12 7.73 -11.62 8.66
C ASP A 12 8.33 -11.96 10.02
N ASN A 13 8.41 -10.96 10.89
CA ASN A 13 8.93 -11.13 12.24
C ASN A 13 7.81 -10.84 13.26
N ILE A 14 7.72 -11.68 14.28
CA ILE A 14 6.85 -11.47 15.43
C ILE A 14 7.68 -11.37 16.70
N ILE A 15 7.22 -10.57 17.64
CA ILE A 15 7.80 -10.45 18.96
C ILE A 15 6.83 -11.11 19.94
N VAL A 16 7.30 -12.13 20.60
CA VAL A 16 6.55 -12.85 21.64
C VAL A 16 7.16 -12.55 22.99
N GLN A 17 6.40 -11.92 23.85
CA GLN A 17 6.79 -11.63 25.21
C GLN A 17 6.08 -12.61 26.14
N LEU A 18 6.84 -13.46 26.81
CA LEU A 18 6.38 -14.34 27.86
C LEU A 18 6.38 -13.60 29.20
N TYR A 19 5.36 -13.84 30.01
CA TYR A 19 5.26 -13.25 31.35
C TYR A 19 4.50 -14.17 32.31
N GLY A 20 4.78 -14.01 33.60
CA GLY A 20 4.29 -14.89 34.68
C GLY A 20 5.41 -15.55 35.42
N LYS A 21 5.48 -16.86 35.37
CA LYS A 21 6.62 -17.62 35.97
C LYS A 21 7.93 -17.40 35.19
N GLU A 22 7.84 -17.14 33.91
CA GLU A 22 8.98 -16.78 33.05
C GLU A 22 8.75 -15.41 32.47
N ASN A 23 9.84 -14.62 32.33
CA ASN A 23 9.79 -13.29 31.74
C ASN A 23 10.88 -13.20 30.66
N GLU A 24 10.49 -13.53 29.43
CA GLU A 24 11.38 -13.56 28.26
C GLU A 24 10.75 -12.86 27.08
N SER A 25 11.57 -12.36 26.20
CA SER A 25 11.12 -11.74 24.93
C SER A 25 11.87 -12.40 23.78
N HIS A 26 11.13 -12.90 22.82
CA HIS A 26 11.66 -13.58 21.65
C HIS A 26 11.24 -12.85 20.37
N ALA A 27 12.20 -12.50 19.52
CA ALA A 27 11.97 -12.03 18.16
C ALA A 27 12.09 -13.24 17.22
N LEU A 28 10.97 -13.67 16.64
CA LEU A 28 10.85 -14.87 15.84
C LEU A 28 10.55 -14.52 14.39
N THR A 29 11.40 -14.96 13.47
CA THR A 29 11.20 -14.75 12.04
C THR A 29 10.63 -16.02 11.40
N ILE A 30 9.61 -15.85 10.58
CA ILE A 30 9.01 -16.96 9.82
C ILE A 30 10.02 -17.41 8.76
N ASN A 31 10.41 -18.67 8.81
CA ASN A 31 11.34 -19.29 7.89
C ASN A 31 10.69 -19.58 6.52
N ARG A 32 11.44 -20.17 5.58
CA ARG A 32 10.97 -20.49 4.23
C ARG A 32 9.90 -21.57 4.22
N GLU A 33 9.91 -22.44 5.19
CA GLU A 33 8.93 -23.51 5.40
C GLU A 33 7.61 -22.99 6.00
N GLY A 34 7.56 -21.69 6.35
CA GLY A 34 6.38 -21.06 6.93
C GLY A 34 6.24 -21.21 8.43
N GLU A 35 7.33 -21.56 9.11
CA GLU A 35 7.35 -21.85 10.53
C GLU A 35 8.13 -20.81 11.33
N ILE A 36 7.75 -20.63 12.59
CA ILE A 36 8.58 -20.00 13.62
C ILE A 36 9.19 -21.07 14.52
N GLN A 37 10.46 -20.88 14.88
CA GLN A 37 11.16 -21.73 15.88
C GLN A 37 10.92 -21.12 17.25
N PHE A 38 9.91 -21.64 17.97
CA PHE A 38 9.59 -21.15 19.29
C PHE A 38 10.45 -21.89 20.34
N PRO A 39 11.23 -21.18 21.15
CA PRO A 39 12.02 -21.81 22.20
C PRO A 39 11.14 -22.66 23.13
N HIS A 40 11.61 -23.83 23.46
CA HIS A 40 10.92 -24.83 24.32
C HIS A 40 9.64 -25.49 23.77
N LEU A 41 9.01 -24.89 22.73
CA LEU A 41 7.77 -25.41 22.12
C LEU A 41 7.98 -26.05 20.75
N GLY A 42 9.16 -25.82 20.15
CA GLY A 42 9.49 -26.32 18.81
C GLY A 42 8.89 -25.50 17.67
N PRO A 43 8.87 -26.04 16.43
CA PRO A 43 8.38 -25.35 15.26
C PRO A 43 6.85 -25.22 15.27
N LEU A 44 6.35 -24.01 14.96
CA LEU A 44 4.94 -23.73 14.78
C LEU A 44 4.71 -23.21 13.37
N VAL A 45 3.80 -23.83 12.61
CA VAL A 45 3.42 -23.39 11.27
C VAL A 45 2.47 -22.20 11.39
N VAL A 46 2.89 -21.06 10.86
CA VAL A 46 2.15 -19.78 10.97
C VAL A 46 1.93 -19.11 9.63
N ALA A 47 2.65 -19.49 8.58
CA ALA A 47 2.44 -18.93 7.25
C ALA A 47 1.04 -19.28 6.71
N GLY A 48 0.39 -18.30 6.08
CA GLY A 48 -0.97 -18.44 5.57
C GLY A 48 -2.07 -18.16 6.60
N LEU A 49 -1.73 -18.06 7.89
CA LEU A 49 -2.66 -17.65 8.94
C LEU A 49 -2.74 -16.12 9.02
N SER A 50 -3.88 -15.59 9.45
CA SER A 50 -3.99 -14.19 9.81
C SER A 50 -3.16 -13.89 11.07
N PHE A 51 -2.75 -12.63 11.25
CA PHE A 51 -2.04 -12.25 12.47
C PHE A 51 -2.87 -12.53 13.74
N THR A 52 -4.19 -12.41 13.66
CA THR A 52 -5.10 -12.75 14.75
C THR A 52 -5.04 -14.24 15.08
N ASP A 53 -5.06 -15.10 14.06
CA ASP A 53 -4.99 -16.56 14.27
C ASP A 53 -3.62 -16.98 14.82
N VAL A 54 -2.55 -16.36 14.35
CA VAL A 54 -1.19 -16.60 14.88
C VAL A 54 -1.12 -16.25 16.37
N LYS A 55 -1.70 -15.11 16.77
CA LYS A 55 -1.80 -14.73 18.19
C LYS A 55 -2.56 -15.76 19.01
N ALA A 56 -3.70 -16.22 18.49
CA ALA A 56 -4.50 -17.24 19.15
C ALA A 56 -3.73 -18.57 19.28
N LEU A 57 -3.08 -19.03 18.20
CA LEU A 57 -2.28 -20.25 18.18
C LEU A 57 -1.16 -20.20 19.22
N ILE A 58 -0.38 -19.12 19.27
CA ILE A 58 0.73 -18.97 20.23
C ILE A 58 0.20 -18.95 21.66
N ASN A 59 -0.87 -18.19 21.93
CA ASN A 59 -1.45 -18.13 23.28
C ASN A 59 -1.96 -19.48 23.75
N THR A 60 -2.63 -20.24 22.88
CA THR A 60 -3.11 -21.59 23.19
C THR A 60 -1.91 -22.52 23.48
N THR A 61 -0.91 -22.56 22.61
CA THR A 61 0.25 -23.44 22.75
C THR A 61 1.04 -23.12 24.02
N VAL A 62 1.28 -21.83 24.32
CA VAL A 62 1.94 -21.41 25.56
C VAL A 62 1.11 -21.82 26.78
N GLY A 63 -0.21 -21.59 26.76
CA GLY A 63 -1.10 -21.92 27.87
C GLY A 63 -1.18 -23.42 28.18
N GLU A 64 -1.07 -24.27 27.16
CA GLU A 64 -1.13 -25.72 27.28
C GLU A 64 0.22 -26.35 27.73
N GLN A 65 1.34 -25.80 27.22
CA GLN A 65 2.65 -26.43 27.40
C GLN A 65 3.53 -25.72 28.46
N MET A 66 3.22 -24.48 28.84
CA MET A 66 4.00 -23.71 29.81
C MET A 66 3.15 -23.28 31.01
N ILE A 67 3.12 -24.10 32.06
CA ILE A 67 2.26 -23.88 33.24
C ILE A 67 2.61 -22.57 33.94
N GLY A 68 1.64 -21.65 34.03
CA GLY A 68 1.78 -20.36 34.70
C GLY A 68 2.50 -19.30 33.89
N VAL A 69 2.66 -19.51 32.58
CA VAL A 69 3.20 -18.54 31.61
C VAL A 69 2.07 -18.06 30.70
N LYS A 70 2.11 -16.78 30.35
CA LYS A 70 1.23 -16.15 29.35
C LYS A 70 2.08 -15.51 28.28
N ALA A 71 1.53 -15.35 27.07
CA ALA A 71 2.19 -14.70 25.97
C ALA A 71 1.47 -13.44 25.53
N SER A 72 2.24 -12.41 25.18
CA SER A 72 1.80 -11.24 24.41
C SER A 72 2.51 -11.26 23.06
N VAL A 73 1.75 -11.22 21.97
CA VAL A 73 2.28 -11.33 20.61
C VAL A 73 2.07 -10.01 19.88
N THR A 74 3.15 -9.43 19.37
CA THR A 74 3.15 -8.22 18.56
C THR A 74 3.92 -8.45 17.27
N MET A 75 3.59 -7.67 16.22
CA MET A 75 4.39 -7.69 15.00
C MET A 75 5.71 -6.97 15.24
N GLY A 76 6.78 -7.58 14.75
CA GLY A 76 8.07 -6.94 14.54
C GLY A 76 8.17 -6.35 13.13
N ALA A 77 9.28 -6.60 12.44
CA ALA A 77 9.48 -6.17 11.06
C ALA A 77 8.58 -6.95 10.09
N LEU A 78 8.03 -6.24 9.11
CA LEU A 78 7.30 -6.86 8.00
C LEU A 78 8.29 -7.38 6.96
N ARG A 79 7.91 -8.47 6.28
CA ARG A 79 8.68 -8.97 5.15
C ARG A 79 8.76 -7.93 4.03
N SER A 80 9.87 -7.94 3.32
CA SER A 80 10.05 -7.16 2.09
C SER A 80 9.53 -7.91 0.88
N ILE A 81 8.93 -7.17 -0.04
CA ILE A 81 8.49 -7.68 -1.33
C ILE A 81 9.18 -6.89 -2.44
N ARG A 82 9.44 -7.53 -3.56
CA ARG A 82 9.98 -6.90 -4.76
C ARG A 82 8.86 -6.63 -5.75
N ILE A 83 8.79 -5.40 -6.23
CA ILE A 83 7.82 -4.94 -7.23
C ILE A 83 8.55 -4.18 -8.34
N PHE A 84 7.84 -3.86 -9.42
CA PHE A 84 8.36 -3.09 -10.54
C PHE A 84 7.51 -1.84 -10.75
N ILE A 85 8.17 -0.73 -11.08
CA ILE A 85 7.52 0.51 -11.51
C ILE A 85 8.08 0.81 -12.90
N LEU A 86 7.21 0.82 -13.92
CA LEU A 86 7.59 0.88 -15.31
C LEU A 86 6.78 1.94 -16.06
N GLY A 87 7.19 2.22 -17.30
CA GLY A 87 6.57 3.24 -18.14
C GLY A 87 7.09 4.63 -17.81
N GLU A 88 6.21 5.61 -17.82
CA GLU A 88 6.52 7.04 -17.61
C GLU A 88 6.66 7.43 -16.13
N ALA A 89 7.20 6.55 -15.32
CA ALA A 89 7.63 6.87 -13.97
C ALA A 89 8.89 7.76 -14.00
N LYS A 90 9.13 8.52 -12.94
CA LYS A 90 10.32 9.37 -12.85
C LYS A 90 11.62 8.55 -12.80
N LEU A 91 11.61 7.44 -12.08
CA LEU A 91 12.71 6.48 -11.98
C LEU A 91 12.15 5.06 -12.18
N PRO A 92 12.01 4.60 -13.42
CA PRO A 92 11.56 3.22 -13.68
C PRO A 92 12.57 2.20 -13.16
N GLY A 93 12.09 1.06 -12.67
CA GLY A 93 12.95 0.00 -12.18
C GLY A 93 12.27 -0.96 -11.21
N SER A 94 13.08 -1.77 -10.55
CA SER A 94 12.63 -2.67 -9.49
C SER A 94 12.82 -2.01 -8.12
N TYR A 95 11.83 -2.20 -7.25
CA TYR A 95 11.80 -1.61 -5.91
C TYR A 95 11.52 -2.67 -4.87
N THR A 96 12.16 -2.53 -3.72
CA THR A 96 11.87 -3.33 -2.54
C THR A 96 11.03 -2.49 -1.58
N VAL A 97 9.85 -2.97 -1.24
CA VAL A 97 8.91 -2.31 -0.33
C VAL A 97 8.45 -3.32 0.72
N ASN A 98 7.81 -2.86 1.81
CA ASN A 98 7.26 -3.79 2.77
C ASN A 98 5.93 -4.39 2.27
N SER A 99 5.53 -5.51 2.87
CA SER A 99 4.33 -6.27 2.49
C SER A 99 2.98 -5.54 2.69
N LEU A 100 2.97 -4.40 3.37
CA LEU A 100 1.78 -3.55 3.52
C LEU A 100 1.77 -2.35 2.58
N SER A 101 2.79 -2.18 1.76
CA SER A 101 2.88 -1.05 0.83
C SER A 101 1.77 -1.09 -0.21
N THR A 102 1.27 0.08 -0.53
CA THR A 102 0.28 0.31 -1.57
C THR A 102 0.91 0.89 -2.83
N MET A 103 0.12 1.03 -3.89
CA MET A 103 0.57 1.65 -5.14
C MET A 103 1.11 3.06 -4.90
N THR A 104 0.38 3.90 -4.13
CA THR A 104 0.80 5.28 -3.84
C THR A 104 2.06 5.32 -3.01
N ASN A 105 2.22 4.45 -2.01
CA ASN A 105 3.45 4.37 -1.22
C ASN A 105 4.67 4.11 -2.13
N ALA A 106 4.56 3.12 -3.02
CA ALA A 106 5.65 2.78 -3.93
C ALA A 106 5.96 3.89 -4.94
N LEU A 107 4.93 4.50 -5.53
CA LEU A 107 5.09 5.61 -6.47
C LEU A 107 5.78 6.82 -5.83
N PHE A 108 5.38 7.22 -4.63
CA PHE A 108 6.02 8.35 -3.94
C PHE A 108 7.44 8.01 -3.50
N ALA A 109 7.69 6.80 -3.01
CA ALA A 109 9.03 6.34 -2.64
C ALA A 109 10.00 6.30 -3.83
N SER A 110 9.49 6.01 -5.04
CA SER A 110 10.29 5.99 -6.28
C SER A 110 10.54 7.37 -6.90
N GLY A 111 10.04 8.42 -6.28
CA GLY A 111 10.16 9.80 -6.78
C GLY A 111 9.00 10.26 -7.66
N GLY A 112 7.96 9.45 -7.83
CA GLY A 112 6.71 9.81 -8.50
C GLY A 112 6.72 9.56 -10.01
N ILE A 113 5.90 10.33 -10.71
CA ILE A 113 5.62 10.17 -12.14
C ILE A 113 6.33 11.27 -12.92
N SER A 114 6.79 10.95 -14.14
CA SER A 114 7.40 11.91 -15.03
C SER A 114 6.35 12.91 -15.57
N LYS A 115 6.80 14.03 -16.14
CA LYS A 115 5.90 15.00 -16.77
C LYS A 115 5.12 14.43 -17.98
N MET A 116 5.60 13.33 -18.53
CA MET A 116 4.97 12.63 -19.66
C MET A 116 4.05 11.50 -19.23
N GLY A 117 4.00 11.21 -17.93
CA GLY A 117 3.21 10.12 -17.37
C GLY A 117 1.80 10.54 -16.99
N SER A 118 0.86 9.61 -17.18
CA SER A 118 -0.51 9.77 -16.74
C SER A 118 -0.61 9.74 -15.21
N LEU A 119 -1.30 10.73 -14.64
CA LEU A 119 -1.68 10.73 -13.22
C LEU A 119 -3.03 10.03 -13.00
N ARG A 120 -3.79 9.77 -14.06
CA ARG A 120 -5.19 9.33 -13.98
C ARG A 120 -5.43 7.90 -14.45
N ASN A 121 -4.42 7.26 -15.05
CA ASN A 121 -4.55 5.90 -15.60
C ASN A 121 -3.37 5.00 -15.21
N ILE A 122 -2.95 5.07 -13.95
CA ILE A 122 -1.87 4.22 -13.45
C ILE A 122 -2.42 2.81 -13.27
N GLN A 123 -1.72 1.81 -13.80
CA GLN A 123 -2.18 0.42 -13.84
C GLN A 123 -1.41 -0.44 -12.86
N LEU A 124 -2.11 -1.27 -12.10
CA LEU A 124 -1.52 -2.37 -11.35
C LEU A 124 -1.70 -3.66 -12.16
N LYS A 125 -0.58 -4.30 -12.51
CA LYS A 125 -0.58 -5.59 -13.22
C LYS A 125 0.03 -6.68 -12.35
N ARG A 126 -0.61 -7.84 -12.34
CA ARG A 126 -0.17 -9.03 -11.59
C ARG A 126 -0.23 -10.25 -12.51
N GLY A 127 0.92 -10.95 -12.67
CA GLY A 127 1.00 -12.07 -13.60
C GLY A 127 0.61 -11.71 -15.05
N GLY A 128 0.88 -10.47 -15.47
CA GLY A 128 0.51 -9.95 -16.79
C GLY A 128 -0.94 -9.48 -16.93
N GLN A 129 -1.78 -9.70 -15.92
CA GLN A 129 -3.18 -9.28 -15.93
C GLN A 129 -3.36 -7.94 -15.22
N LEU A 130 -4.28 -7.12 -15.73
CA LEU A 130 -4.68 -5.88 -15.09
C LEU A 130 -5.52 -6.18 -13.83
N VAL A 131 -5.07 -5.67 -12.68
CA VAL A 131 -5.77 -5.82 -11.40
C VAL A 131 -6.69 -4.63 -11.15
N THR A 132 -6.15 -3.41 -11.27
CA THR A 132 -6.89 -2.16 -11.04
C THR A 132 -6.21 -0.98 -11.72
N HIS A 133 -6.94 0.13 -11.79
CA HIS A 133 -6.42 1.45 -12.15
C HIS A 133 -6.41 2.37 -10.94
N LEU A 134 -5.37 3.18 -10.81
CA LEU A 134 -5.28 4.25 -9.82
C LEU A 134 -5.36 5.60 -10.54
N ASP A 135 -6.29 6.45 -10.11
CA ASP A 135 -6.39 7.86 -10.48
C ASP A 135 -5.87 8.71 -9.32
N LEU A 136 -4.71 9.33 -9.47
CA LEU A 136 -4.14 10.18 -8.41
C LEU A 136 -4.94 11.47 -8.19
N TYR A 137 -5.81 11.87 -9.12
CA TYR A 137 -6.69 13.02 -8.89
C TYR A 137 -7.71 12.72 -7.79
N ASP A 138 -8.21 11.48 -7.69
CA ASP A 138 -9.09 11.06 -6.60
C ASP A 138 -8.40 11.26 -5.24
N LEU A 139 -7.13 10.86 -5.14
CA LEU A 139 -6.33 11.08 -3.94
C LEU A 139 -6.01 12.57 -3.71
N LEU A 140 -5.48 13.25 -4.73
CA LEU A 140 -4.92 14.60 -4.59
C LEU A 140 -5.99 15.69 -4.46
N LEU A 141 -7.13 15.51 -5.10
CA LEU A 141 -8.21 16.51 -5.11
C LEU A 141 -9.32 16.20 -4.10
N SER A 142 -9.55 14.94 -3.79
CA SER A 142 -10.66 14.48 -2.94
C SER A 142 -10.21 13.73 -1.68
N GLY A 143 -8.94 13.32 -1.58
CA GLY A 143 -8.44 12.48 -0.49
C GLY A 143 -8.95 11.03 -0.55
N ASP A 144 -9.47 10.59 -1.69
CA ASP A 144 -10.00 9.24 -1.88
C ASP A 144 -8.86 8.25 -2.13
N THR A 145 -8.76 7.25 -1.27
CA THR A 145 -7.76 6.17 -1.33
C THR A 145 -8.37 4.81 -1.69
N SER A 146 -9.63 4.76 -2.07
CA SER A 146 -10.38 3.51 -2.29
C SER A 146 -9.75 2.59 -3.35
N ASN A 147 -9.10 3.17 -4.36
CA ASN A 147 -8.43 2.44 -5.44
C ASN A 147 -6.92 2.24 -5.22
N ASP A 148 -6.39 2.63 -4.06
CA ASP A 148 -4.98 2.45 -3.71
C ASP A 148 -4.71 1.01 -3.24
N ALA A 149 -4.53 0.12 -4.19
CA ALA A 149 -4.39 -1.31 -3.93
C ALA A 149 -3.07 -1.66 -3.24
N ARG A 150 -3.13 -2.68 -2.37
CA ARG A 150 -1.93 -3.31 -1.78
C ARG A 150 -1.15 -4.09 -2.81
N LEU A 151 0.17 -4.02 -2.67
CA LEU A 151 1.11 -4.68 -3.55
C LEU A 151 1.43 -6.10 -3.06
N LEU A 152 1.62 -7.00 -4.02
CA LEU A 152 2.13 -8.35 -3.80
C LEU A 152 3.49 -8.52 -4.50
N PRO A 153 4.28 -9.54 -4.11
CA PRO A 153 5.56 -9.82 -4.77
C PRO A 153 5.39 -10.02 -6.28
N GLY A 154 6.22 -9.34 -7.07
CA GLY A 154 6.19 -9.43 -8.53
C GLY A 154 5.17 -8.52 -9.23
N ASP A 155 4.42 -7.73 -8.49
CA ASP A 155 3.50 -6.75 -9.07
C ASP A 155 4.24 -5.70 -9.91
N VAL A 156 3.57 -5.24 -10.95
CA VAL A 156 4.04 -4.16 -11.82
C VAL A 156 3.08 -2.97 -11.71
N ILE A 157 3.60 -1.83 -11.29
CA ILE A 157 2.92 -0.55 -11.43
C ILE A 157 3.37 0.03 -12.76
N PHE A 158 2.46 0.12 -13.71
CA PHE A 158 2.72 0.66 -15.03
C PHE A 158 2.09 2.04 -15.19
N VAL A 159 2.92 3.03 -15.51
CA VAL A 159 2.51 4.40 -15.75
C VAL A 159 2.49 4.63 -17.27
N PRO A 160 1.32 4.71 -17.92
CA PRO A 160 1.24 5.02 -19.34
C PRO A 160 1.56 6.51 -19.60
N SER A 161 1.75 6.86 -20.86
CA SER A 161 1.90 8.27 -21.26
C SER A 161 0.64 9.07 -20.93
N ILE A 162 0.83 10.36 -20.62
CA ILE A 162 -0.24 11.29 -20.31
C ILE A 162 -1.27 11.34 -21.46
N GLY A 163 -2.55 11.37 -21.10
CA GLY A 163 -3.66 11.47 -22.03
C GLY A 163 -3.88 12.90 -22.54
N LYS A 164 -5.12 13.19 -22.91
CA LYS A 164 -5.51 14.55 -23.32
C LYS A 164 -5.40 15.51 -22.15
N THR A 165 -4.93 16.72 -22.41
CA THR A 165 -4.79 17.76 -21.40
C THR A 165 -5.55 19.02 -21.76
N VAL A 166 -5.91 19.80 -20.75
CA VAL A 166 -6.50 21.14 -20.90
C VAL A 166 -5.83 22.11 -19.95
N GLY A 167 -5.50 23.29 -20.42
CA GLY A 167 -5.05 24.40 -19.59
C GLY A 167 -6.25 25.12 -18.97
N VAL A 168 -6.27 25.25 -17.67
CA VAL A 168 -7.27 26.06 -16.94
C VAL A 168 -6.53 27.20 -16.27
N SER A 169 -6.89 28.44 -16.62
CA SER A 169 -6.25 29.65 -16.11
C SER A 169 -7.31 30.74 -15.82
N GLY A 170 -6.87 31.84 -15.22
CA GLY A 170 -7.74 32.94 -14.82
C GLY A 170 -8.21 32.83 -13.38
N GLU A 171 -9.39 33.33 -13.06
CA GLU A 171 -9.97 33.41 -11.72
C GLU A 171 -10.52 32.06 -11.25
N VAL A 172 -9.66 31.05 -11.21
CA VAL A 172 -9.94 29.71 -10.69
C VAL A 172 -9.05 29.40 -9.47
N ARG A 173 -9.47 28.50 -8.62
CA ARG A 173 -8.77 28.20 -7.36
C ARG A 173 -7.37 27.61 -7.58
N ARG A 174 -7.19 26.78 -8.60
CA ARG A 174 -5.92 26.11 -8.90
C ARG A 174 -5.65 26.13 -10.40
N PRO A 175 -5.13 27.26 -10.93
CA PRO A 175 -4.76 27.33 -12.34
C PRO A 175 -3.62 26.35 -12.64
N ALA A 176 -3.83 25.47 -13.62
CA ALA A 176 -2.86 24.44 -14.02
C ALA A 176 -3.26 23.80 -15.37
N ILE A 177 -2.39 22.92 -15.87
CA ILE A 177 -2.72 21.99 -16.94
C ILE A 177 -3.24 20.70 -16.31
N TYR A 178 -4.45 20.30 -16.68
CA TYR A 178 -5.12 19.11 -16.15
C TYR A 178 -5.20 18.02 -17.21
N GLU A 179 -4.94 16.77 -16.81
CA GLU A 179 -5.20 15.59 -17.63
C GLU A 179 -6.70 15.27 -17.59
N LEU A 180 -7.29 15.06 -18.76
CA LEU A 180 -8.70 14.70 -18.92
C LEU A 180 -8.85 13.18 -18.97
N LYS A 181 -9.92 12.67 -18.36
CA LYS A 181 -10.35 11.27 -18.41
C LYS A 181 -11.75 11.17 -19.01
N ASP A 182 -12.75 11.58 -18.27
CA ASP A 182 -14.16 11.53 -18.66
C ASP A 182 -14.79 12.91 -18.83
N GLU A 183 -14.04 13.97 -18.55
CA GLU A 183 -14.49 15.35 -18.64
C GLU A 183 -14.72 15.73 -20.12
N LYS A 184 -15.92 16.19 -20.42
CA LYS A 184 -16.37 16.56 -21.78
C LYS A 184 -16.75 18.01 -21.91
N THR A 185 -16.86 18.75 -20.80
CA THR A 185 -17.32 20.15 -20.78
C THR A 185 -16.33 21.05 -20.07
N THR A 186 -16.33 22.32 -20.43
CA THR A 186 -15.53 23.38 -19.77
C THR A 186 -15.83 23.41 -18.26
N GLN A 187 -17.10 23.28 -17.90
CA GLN A 187 -17.49 23.27 -16.48
C GLN A 187 -16.84 22.14 -15.70
N GLN A 188 -16.75 20.94 -16.27
CA GLN A 188 -16.06 19.81 -15.65
C GLN A 188 -14.56 20.06 -15.53
N ALA A 189 -13.93 20.68 -16.52
CA ALA A 189 -12.51 21.05 -16.46
C ALA A 189 -12.26 22.12 -15.36
N VAL A 190 -13.14 23.12 -15.24
CA VAL A 190 -13.08 24.12 -14.17
C VAL A 190 -13.26 23.48 -12.78
N ALA A 191 -14.10 22.44 -12.67
CA ALA A 191 -14.28 21.71 -11.41
C ALA A 191 -12.98 21.02 -10.95
N LEU A 192 -12.15 20.47 -11.87
CA LEU A 192 -10.82 19.96 -11.55
C LEU A 192 -9.93 21.02 -10.92
N ALA A 193 -10.04 22.27 -11.38
CA ALA A 193 -9.33 23.43 -10.85
C ALA A 193 -9.92 23.94 -9.51
N GLY A 194 -10.92 23.26 -8.95
CA GLY A 194 -11.57 23.62 -7.68
C GLY A 194 -12.67 24.68 -7.83
N GLY A 195 -13.11 24.97 -9.04
CA GLY A 195 -14.11 25.99 -9.35
C GLY A 195 -13.53 27.39 -9.43
N PHE A 196 -14.43 28.33 -9.69
CA PHE A 196 -14.10 29.76 -9.77
C PHE A 196 -13.81 30.37 -8.40
N LEU A 197 -13.01 31.42 -8.40
CA LEU A 197 -12.89 32.31 -7.26
C LEU A 197 -14.15 33.18 -7.10
N PRO A 198 -14.45 33.67 -5.88
CA PRO A 198 -15.58 34.59 -5.68
C PRO A 198 -15.49 35.89 -6.48
N THR A 199 -14.29 36.25 -6.92
CA THR A 199 -13.98 37.43 -7.75
C THR A 199 -14.17 37.17 -9.24
N ALA A 200 -14.45 35.95 -9.67
CA ALA A 200 -14.59 35.61 -11.08
C ALA A 200 -15.81 36.29 -11.69
N TYR A 201 -15.60 36.92 -12.85
CA TYR A 201 -16.68 37.48 -13.66
C TYR A 201 -17.45 36.34 -14.33
N PRO A 202 -18.80 36.42 -14.48
CA PRO A 202 -19.61 35.31 -15.01
C PRO A 202 -19.50 35.04 -16.49
N GLN A 203 -18.48 35.59 -17.18
CA GLN A 203 -18.23 35.33 -18.61
C GLN A 203 -16.99 34.46 -18.80
N VAL A 204 -17.19 33.30 -19.42
CA VAL A 204 -16.13 32.39 -19.89
C VAL A 204 -16.03 32.56 -21.41
N SER A 205 -14.89 32.95 -21.89
CA SER A 205 -14.57 33.00 -23.33
C SER A 205 -14.02 31.68 -23.82
#